data_255f1154992f4a2fc64f17984ec053db
#
_entry.id   255f1154992f4a2fc64f17984ec053db
#
_cell.length_a   1.000
_cell.length_b   1.000
_cell.length_c   1.000
_cell.angle_alpha   90.00
_cell.angle_beta   90.00
_cell.angle_gamma   90.00
#
_symmetry.space_group_name_H-M   'P 1'
#
loop_
_entity.id
_entity.type
_entity.pdbx_description
1 polymer ?
#
loop_
_entity_poly.entity_id
_entity_poly.type
_entity_poly.pdbx_seq_one_letter_code
_entity_poly.pdbx_strand_id
1 'polypeptide(L)'
;GLGLFEILFSNFLLVSFYLAKGFLYIDRFDSMSIVGYAKDIVLSGHFPGTNYYPMGSIMMASTGELVDQSIILMSQLFPALMLTAYMLGMLCWARAISDHPLFAPSMMVASLPILFAGYIPTIMHQTMMVMMLPLFFYILWRCGESSRYKVLAAVMIVFFTLGHPL
;
A
#
# COMPACT_ATOMS: atom_id res chain seq x y z
N GLY A 1 -23.12 -3.30 2.59
CA GLY A 1 -22.69 -4.57 2.06
C GLY A 1 -22.30 -4.55 0.60
N LEU A 2 -23.26 -4.64 -0.33
CA LEU A 2 -22.98 -4.91 -1.75
C LEU A 2 -22.13 -3.80 -2.40
N GLY A 3 -22.47 -2.53 -2.21
CA GLY A 3 -21.75 -1.41 -2.83
C GLY A 3 -20.27 -1.30 -2.39
N LEU A 4 -19.96 -1.65 -1.14
CA LEU A 4 -18.57 -1.69 -0.68
C LEU A 4 -17.79 -2.80 -1.40
N PHE A 5 -18.40 -3.97 -1.56
CA PHE A 5 -17.80 -5.07 -2.31
C PHE A 5 -17.56 -4.69 -3.77
N GLU A 6 -18.51 -4.05 -4.42
CA GLU A 6 -18.37 -3.57 -5.81
C GLU A 6 -17.21 -2.59 -5.97
N ILE A 7 -17.06 -1.62 -5.05
CA ILE A 7 -15.96 -0.67 -5.06
C ILE A 7 -14.61 -1.39 -4.91
N LEU A 8 -14.47 -2.26 -3.92
CA LEU A 8 -13.23 -3.02 -3.70
C LEU A 8 -12.90 -3.93 -4.88
N PHE A 9 -13.89 -4.66 -5.37
CA PHE A 9 -13.71 -5.61 -6.47
C PHE A 9 -13.36 -4.91 -7.78
N SER A 10 -14.05 -3.82 -8.13
CA SER A 10 -13.74 -3.04 -9.34
C SER A 10 -12.32 -2.48 -9.31
N ASN A 11 -11.88 -1.96 -8.17
CA ASN A 11 -10.52 -1.45 -8.02
C ASN A 11 -9.47 -2.57 -8.08
N PHE A 12 -9.75 -3.70 -7.46
CA PHE A 12 -8.89 -4.88 -7.55
C PHE A 12 -8.75 -5.34 -9.01
N LEU A 13 -9.85 -5.43 -9.76
CA LEU A 13 -9.83 -5.80 -11.18
C LEU A 13 -9.01 -4.81 -12.02
N LEU A 14 -9.16 -3.50 -11.80
CA LEU A 14 -8.40 -2.49 -12.52
C LEU A 14 -6.88 -2.68 -12.37
N VAL A 15 -6.41 -2.90 -11.14
CA VAL A 15 -4.99 -3.10 -10.88
C VAL A 15 -4.52 -4.47 -11.38
N SER A 16 -5.36 -5.51 -11.26
CA SER A 16 -5.05 -6.86 -11.73
C SER A 16 -5.08 -6.99 -13.26
N PHE A 17 -5.56 -5.99 -13.98
CA PHE A 17 -5.66 -6.02 -15.45
C PHE A 17 -4.30 -6.20 -16.14
N TYR A 18 -3.24 -5.63 -15.60
CA TYR A 18 -1.88 -5.80 -16.10
C TYR A 18 -1.40 -7.25 -15.96
N LEU A 19 -1.71 -7.87 -14.82
CA LEU A 19 -1.43 -9.28 -14.58
C LEU A 19 -2.18 -10.17 -15.59
N ALA A 20 -3.47 -9.89 -15.81
CA ALA A 20 -4.30 -10.62 -16.76
C ALA A 20 -3.79 -10.49 -18.21
N LYS A 21 -3.14 -9.38 -18.56
CA LYS A 21 -2.48 -9.17 -19.86
C LYS A 21 -1.09 -9.81 -19.98
N GLY A 22 -0.60 -10.45 -18.96
CA GLY A 22 0.70 -11.13 -18.96
C GLY A 22 1.91 -10.19 -18.90
N PHE A 23 1.74 -8.93 -18.47
CA PHE A 23 2.88 -8.06 -18.23
C PHE A 23 3.66 -8.54 -17.01
N LEU A 24 4.98 -8.74 -17.19
CA LEU A 24 5.86 -9.14 -16.09
C LEU A 24 6.08 -8.02 -15.06
N TYR A 25 6.02 -6.77 -15.50
CA TYR A 25 6.19 -5.59 -14.66
C TYR A 25 5.12 -4.55 -14.97
N ILE A 26 4.63 -3.89 -13.93
CA ILE A 26 3.55 -2.90 -14.04
C ILE A 26 4.11 -1.53 -14.43
N ASP A 27 5.42 -1.29 -14.21
CA ASP A 27 6.05 0.00 -14.44
C ASP A 27 7.51 -0.17 -14.90
N ARG A 28 8.20 0.96 -15.08
CA ARG A 28 9.60 1.04 -15.53
C ARG A 28 10.46 1.68 -14.42
N PHE A 29 11.77 1.73 -14.62
CA PHE A 29 12.75 2.42 -13.78
C PHE A 29 12.65 2.08 -12.28
N ASP A 30 12.05 2.97 -11.47
CA ASP A 30 12.02 2.86 -10.02
C ASP A 30 11.35 1.59 -9.52
N SER A 31 10.29 1.15 -10.17
CA SER A 31 9.62 -0.11 -9.82
C SER A 31 10.53 -1.31 -10.03
N MET A 32 11.32 -1.32 -11.11
CA MET A 32 12.30 -2.39 -11.35
C MET A 32 13.41 -2.38 -10.31
N SER A 33 13.86 -1.20 -9.89
CA SER A 33 14.87 -1.06 -8.81
C SER A 33 14.33 -1.61 -7.48
N ILE A 34 13.08 -1.31 -7.13
CA ILE A 34 12.44 -1.82 -5.91
C ILE A 34 12.35 -3.35 -5.94
N VAL A 35 11.98 -3.94 -7.08
CA VAL A 35 11.94 -5.40 -7.27
C VAL A 35 13.35 -5.99 -7.16
N GLY A 36 14.36 -5.33 -7.76
CA GLY A 36 15.76 -5.73 -7.65
C GLY A 36 16.23 -5.75 -6.20
N TYR A 37 16.01 -4.66 -5.46
CA TYR A 37 16.37 -4.58 -4.04
C TYR A 37 15.60 -5.59 -3.18
N ALA A 38 14.31 -5.84 -3.45
CA ALA A 38 13.56 -6.89 -2.75
C ALA A 38 14.17 -8.28 -2.99
N LYS A 39 14.59 -8.56 -4.23
CA LYS A 39 15.28 -9.81 -4.55
C LYS A 39 16.62 -9.93 -3.84
N ASP A 40 17.39 -8.84 -3.78
CA ASP A 40 18.69 -8.83 -3.07
C ASP A 40 18.48 -9.09 -1.57
N ILE A 41 17.44 -8.51 -0.95
CA ILE A 41 17.09 -8.76 0.45
C ILE A 41 16.79 -10.25 0.68
N VAL A 42 15.96 -10.87 -0.16
CA VAL A 42 15.62 -12.30 -0.04
C VAL A 42 16.87 -13.19 -0.21
N LEU A 43 17.75 -12.87 -1.15
CA LEU A 43 18.93 -13.68 -1.43
C LEU A 43 20.05 -13.50 -0.41
N SER A 44 20.25 -12.29 0.12
CA SER A 44 21.40 -11.95 0.98
C SER A 44 21.06 -11.78 2.45
N GLY A 45 19.78 -11.59 2.79
CA GLY A 45 19.34 -11.21 4.13
C GLY A 45 19.65 -9.75 4.50
N HIS A 46 20.15 -8.94 3.56
CA HIS A 46 20.55 -7.56 3.79
C HIS A 46 19.95 -6.64 2.72
N PHE A 47 19.68 -5.38 3.05
CA PHE A 47 19.34 -4.40 2.04
C PHE A 47 20.62 -3.68 1.54
N PRO A 48 20.71 -3.42 0.23
CA PRO A 48 21.87 -2.77 -0.37
C PRO A 48 22.06 -1.35 0.21
N GLY A 49 23.29 -0.96 0.48
CA GLY A 49 23.63 0.37 1.02
C GLY A 49 23.29 1.53 0.08
N THR A 50 22.96 1.25 -1.18
CA THR A 50 22.49 2.22 -2.17
C THR A 50 20.98 2.46 -2.12
N ASN A 51 20.24 1.66 -1.36
CA ASN A 51 18.80 1.84 -1.21
C ASN A 51 18.49 2.80 -0.05
N TYR A 52 18.29 4.07 -0.37
CA TYR A 52 17.99 5.12 0.62
C TYR A 52 16.57 5.02 1.21
N TYR A 53 15.66 4.33 0.54
CA TYR A 53 14.26 4.17 0.94
C TYR A 53 13.87 2.67 0.94
N PRO A 54 14.39 1.90 1.89
CA PRO A 54 14.30 0.44 1.82
C PRO A 54 12.92 -0.11 2.13
N MET A 55 11.99 0.69 2.67
CA MET A 55 10.72 0.19 3.20
C MET A 55 9.88 -0.56 2.17
N GLY A 56 9.75 -0.02 0.94
CA GLY A 56 9.00 -0.69 -0.13
C GLY A 56 9.59 -2.06 -0.49
N SER A 57 10.90 -2.13 -0.60
CA SER A 57 11.61 -3.39 -0.90
C SER A 57 11.53 -4.39 0.26
N ILE A 58 11.63 -3.92 1.51
CA ILE A 58 11.47 -4.76 2.71
C ILE A 58 10.04 -5.32 2.77
N MET A 59 9.02 -4.49 2.56
CA MET A 59 7.63 -4.94 2.56
C MET A 59 7.40 -6.02 1.49
N MET A 60 7.90 -5.80 0.28
CA MET A 60 7.74 -6.75 -0.82
C MET A 60 8.47 -8.06 -0.52
N ALA A 61 9.73 -8.00 -0.05
CA ALA A 61 10.50 -9.16 0.34
C ALA A 61 9.81 -9.94 1.47
N SER A 62 9.45 -9.26 2.56
CA SER A 62 8.79 -9.89 3.72
C SER A 62 7.44 -10.50 3.36
N THR A 63 6.67 -9.84 2.49
CA THR A 63 5.37 -10.40 2.06
C THR A 63 5.60 -11.62 1.17
N GLY A 64 6.58 -11.60 0.27
CA GLY A 64 6.95 -12.74 -0.57
C GLY A 64 7.35 -13.96 0.26
N GLU A 65 8.21 -13.76 1.25
CA GLU A 65 8.62 -14.80 2.20
C GLU A 65 7.43 -15.36 3.02
N LEU A 66 6.56 -14.49 3.52
CA LEU A 66 5.39 -14.91 4.31
C LEU A 66 4.41 -15.79 3.53
N VAL A 67 4.26 -15.56 2.23
CA VAL A 67 3.33 -16.30 1.38
C VAL A 67 4.03 -17.34 0.50
N ASP A 68 5.33 -17.53 0.67
CA ASP A 68 6.17 -18.46 -0.11
C ASP A 68 6.03 -18.23 -1.63
N GLN A 69 6.12 -16.98 -2.05
CA GLN A 69 5.96 -16.58 -3.45
C GLN A 69 7.18 -15.82 -3.98
N SER A 70 7.41 -15.98 -5.30
CA SER A 70 8.50 -15.27 -5.95
C SER A 70 8.32 -13.75 -5.92
N ILE A 71 9.42 -13.00 -5.83
CA ILE A 71 9.39 -11.53 -5.85
C ILE A 71 8.77 -11.00 -7.16
N ILE A 72 8.89 -11.71 -8.27
CA ILE A 72 8.26 -11.34 -9.54
C ILE A 72 6.73 -11.40 -9.41
N LEU A 73 6.19 -12.47 -8.86
CA LEU A 73 4.74 -12.57 -8.61
C LEU A 73 4.29 -11.52 -7.59
N MET A 74 5.07 -11.30 -6.55
CA MET A 74 4.79 -10.24 -5.57
C MET A 74 4.77 -8.86 -6.22
N SER A 75 5.67 -8.56 -7.15
CA SER A 75 5.66 -7.28 -7.86
C SER A 75 4.37 -7.03 -8.65
N GLN A 76 3.72 -8.07 -9.10
CA GLN A 76 2.44 -8.01 -9.81
C GLN A 76 1.23 -7.87 -8.87
N LEU A 77 1.28 -8.55 -7.71
CA LEU A 77 0.18 -8.56 -6.74
C LEU A 77 0.24 -7.38 -5.76
N PHE A 78 1.44 -6.87 -5.50
CA PHE A 78 1.67 -5.85 -4.48
C PHE A 78 0.87 -4.56 -4.67
N PRO A 79 0.70 -4.00 -5.90
CA PRO A 79 -0.17 -2.85 -6.12
C PRO A 79 -1.63 -3.11 -5.72
N ALA A 80 -2.14 -4.31 -6.00
CA ALA A 80 -3.50 -4.69 -5.61
C ALA A 80 -3.65 -4.81 -4.08
N LEU A 81 -2.64 -5.37 -3.41
CA LEU A 81 -2.60 -5.45 -1.94
C LEU A 81 -2.56 -4.05 -1.32
N MET A 82 -1.71 -3.16 -1.84
CA MET A 82 -1.60 -1.78 -1.36
C MET A 82 -2.89 -1.00 -1.58
N LEU A 83 -3.52 -1.13 -2.74
CA LEU A 83 -4.81 -0.51 -3.01
C LEU A 83 -5.91 -1.03 -2.06
N THR A 84 -5.92 -2.32 -1.80
CA THR A 84 -6.85 -2.92 -0.83
C THR A 84 -6.62 -2.34 0.57
N ALA A 85 -5.36 -2.24 1.02
CA ALA A 85 -5.00 -1.62 2.29
C ALA A 85 -5.44 -0.16 2.36
N TYR A 86 -5.26 0.61 1.28
CA TYR A 86 -5.74 1.98 1.16
C TYR A 86 -7.25 2.07 1.35
N MET A 87 -8.01 1.26 0.62
CA MET A 87 -9.48 1.29 0.67
C MET A 87 -10.00 0.88 2.04
N LEU A 88 -9.39 -0.12 2.68
CA LEU A 88 -9.73 -0.52 4.04
C LEU A 88 -9.35 0.55 5.05
N GLY A 89 -8.20 1.20 4.90
CA GLY A 89 -7.78 2.34 5.71
C GLY A 89 -8.76 3.50 5.61
N MET A 90 -9.20 3.85 4.38
CA MET A 90 -10.23 4.86 4.13
C MET A 90 -11.56 4.51 4.79
N LEU A 91 -11.98 3.25 4.69
CA LEU A 91 -13.19 2.77 5.34
C LEU A 91 -13.12 2.92 6.87
N CYS A 92 -12.01 2.49 7.47
CA CYS A 92 -11.80 2.60 8.91
C CYS A 92 -11.79 4.06 9.37
N TRP A 93 -11.05 4.91 8.65
CA TRP A 93 -10.95 6.33 8.96
C TRP A 93 -12.28 7.07 8.80
N ALA A 94 -12.99 6.84 7.69
CA ALA A 94 -14.30 7.43 7.46
C ALA A 94 -15.32 7.04 8.54
N ARG A 95 -15.35 5.77 8.95
CA ARG A 95 -16.22 5.30 10.04
C ARG A 95 -15.84 5.85 11.41
N ALA A 96 -14.57 6.18 11.63
CA ALA A 96 -14.15 6.84 12.86
C ALA A 96 -14.60 8.31 12.94
N ILE A 97 -14.84 8.94 11.78
CA ILE A 97 -15.30 10.33 11.68
C ILE A 97 -16.83 10.43 11.74
N SER A 98 -17.55 9.51 11.09
CA SER A 98 -19.01 9.60 10.94
C SER A 98 -19.66 8.22 10.84
N ASP A 99 -20.76 8.05 11.59
CA ASP A 99 -21.63 6.87 11.55
C ASP A 99 -22.63 6.90 10.40
N HIS A 100 -22.67 7.98 9.62
CA HIS A 100 -23.61 8.09 8.51
C HIS A 100 -23.31 7.01 7.44
N PRO A 101 -24.29 6.19 7.03
CA PRO A 101 -24.06 4.99 6.21
C PRO A 101 -23.46 5.28 4.84
N LEU A 102 -23.71 6.47 4.26
CA LEU A 102 -23.15 6.87 2.96
C LEU A 102 -21.80 7.58 3.07
N PHE A 103 -21.37 7.99 4.26
CA PHE A 103 -20.15 8.78 4.42
C PHE A 103 -18.90 7.96 4.01
N ALA A 104 -18.77 6.75 4.52
CA ALA A 104 -17.61 5.91 4.19
C ALA A 104 -17.53 5.53 2.69
N PRO A 105 -18.59 5.05 2.03
CA PRO A 105 -18.57 4.84 0.59
C PRO A 105 -18.22 6.09 -0.21
N SER A 106 -18.78 7.25 0.15
CA SER A 106 -18.50 8.51 -0.53
C SER A 106 -17.06 8.95 -0.38
N MET A 107 -16.47 8.83 0.81
CA MET A 107 -15.05 9.12 1.06
C MET A 107 -14.15 8.20 0.24
N MET A 108 -14.46 6.90 0.18
CA MET A 108 -13.69 5.94 -0.61
C MET A 108 -13.71 6.32 -2.10
N VAL A 109 -14.88 6.60 -2.67
CA VAL A 109 -15.01 7.00 -4.08
C VAL A 109 -14.34 8.34 -4.34
N ALA A 110 -14.55 9.35 -3.49
CA ALA A 110 -13.96 10.68 -3.63
C ALA A 110 -12.43 10.68 -3.54
N SER A 111 -11.83 9.69 -2.88
CA SER A 111 -10.38 9.57 -2.76
C SER A 111 -9.70 8.92 -3.98
N LEU A 112 -10.45 8.22 -4.84
CA LEU A 112 -9.91 7.53 -6.02
C LEU A 112 -9.18 8.46 -7.00
N PRO A 113 -9.67 9.67 -7.32
CA PRO A 113 -8.95 10.57 -8.22
C PRO A 113 -7.53 10.92 -7.76
N ILE A 114 -7.28 10.95 -6.44
CA ILE A 114 -5.95 11.20 -5.87
C ILE A 114 -5.01 10.06 -6.25
N LEU A 115 -5.49 8.83 -6.22
CA LEU A 115 -4.71 7.65 -6.58
C LEU A 115 -4.53 7.54 -8.11
N PHE A 116 -5.57 7.84 -8.89
CA PHE A 116 -5.54 7.73 -10.35
C PHE A 116 -4.82 8.88 -11.06
N ALA A 117 -4.50 9.98 -10.37
CA ALA A 117 -3.81 11.15 -10.94
C ALA A 117 -2.33 10.91 -11.35
N GLY A 118 -1.94 9.66 -11.63
CA GLY A 118 -0.63 9.31 -12.17
C GLY A 118 0.14 8.25 -11.36
N TYR A 119 -0.44 7.72 -10.29
CA TYR A 119 0.29 6.84 -9.36
C TYR A 119 -0.16 5.38 -9.37
N ILE A 120 -1.27 5.04 -9.98
CA ILE A 120 -1.70 3.65 -10.08
C ILE A 120 -1.41 3.14 -11.50
N PRO A 121 -0.85 1.96 -11.62
CA PRO A 121 -0.54 0.91 -10.64
C PRO A 121 0.96 0.75 -10.38
N THR A 122 1.66 1.79 -10.00
CA THR A 122 3.11 1.79 -9.90
C THR A 122 3.61 1.30 -8.52
N ILE A 123 4.70 0.51 -8.52
CA ILE A 123 5.41 0.14 -7.30
C ILE A 123 6.46 1.23 -7.03
N MET A 124 6.01 2.46 -6.81
CA MET A 124 6.88 3.56 -6.41
C MET A 124 6.84 3.74 -4.90
N HIS A 125 7.95 4.15 -4.31
CA HIS A 125 8.03 4.45 -2.87
C HIS A 125 6.97 5.47 -2.45
N GLN A 126 6.79 6.54 -3.22
CA GLN A 126 5.78 7.57 -2.98
C GLN A 126 4.36 7.01 -2.99
N THR A 127 4.04 6.19 -3.99
CA THR A 127 2.71 5.56 -4.12
C THR A 127 2.39 4.68 -2.92
N MET A 128 3.35 3.86 -2.47
CA MET A 128 3.18 3.02 -1.29
C MET A 128 2.90 3.85 -0.05
N MET A 129 3.61 4.96 0.14
CA MET A 129 3.40 5.85 1.29
C MET A 129 2.02 6.50 1.23
N VAL A 130 1.61 7.03 0.07
CA VAL A 130 0.27 7.63 -0.12
C VAL A 130 -0.83 6.60 0.16
N MET A 131 -0.66 5.36 -0.27
CA MET A 131 -1.64 4.29 -0.03
C MET A 131 -1.77 3.92 1.45
N MET A 132 -0.76 4.15 2.27
CA MET A 132 -0.82 3.90 3.72
C MET A 132 -1.34 5.10 4.54
N LEU A 133 -1.48 6.29 3.94
CA LEU A 133 -1.93 7.50 4.64
C LEU A 133 -3.30 7.36 5.33
N PRO A 134 -4.34 6.78 4.72
CA PRO A 134 -5.63 6.67 5.39
C PRO A 134 -5.58 5.81 6.66
N LEU A 135 -4.80 4.72 6.62
CA LEU A 135 -4.57 3.90 7.79
C LEU A 135 -3.82 4.67 8.88
N PHE A 136 -2.83 5.47 8.50
CA PHE A 136 -2.10 6.33 9.42
C PHE A 136 -3.00 7.38 10.07
N PHE A 137 -3.84 8.06 9.31
CA PHE A 137 -4.80 9.02 9.85
C PHE A 137 -5.83 8.35 10.78
N TYR A 138 -6.29 7.16 10.45
CA TYR A 138 -7.13 6.38 11.35
C TYR A 138 -6.43 6.07 12.68
N ILE A 139 -5.18 5.61 12.63
CA ILE A 139 -4.38 5.31 13.82
C ILE A 139 -4.16 6.57 14.67
N LEU A 140 -3.81 7.70 14.03
CA LEU A 140 -3.66 8.98 14.72
C LEU A 140 -4.96 9.43 15.41
N TRP A 141 -6.10 9.29 14.71
CA TRP A 141 -7.41 9.62 15.27
C TRP A 141 -7.70 8.82 16.54
N ARG A 142 -7.28 7.55 16.56
CA ARG A 142 -7.49 6.65 17.69
C ARG A 142 -6.40 6.72 18.77
N CYS A 143 -5.35 7.54 18.60
CA CYS A 143 -4.23 7.63 19.55
C CYS A 143 -4.64 8.01 20.97
N GLY A 144 -5.73 8.79 21.13
CA GLY A 144 -6.28 9.17 22.42
C GLY A 144 -6.88 8.02 23.23
N GLU A 145 -7.26 6.91 22.57
CA GLU A 145 -8.06 5.85 23.17
C GLU A 145 -7.24 4.76 23.85
N SER A 146 -6.04 4.46 23.34
CA SER A 146 -5.19 3.43 23.95
C SER A 146 -3.71 3.57 23.62
N SER A 147 -2.85 3.01 24.47
CA SER A 147 -1.41 2.95 24.26
C SER A 147 -1.03 2.15 23.01
N ARG A 148 -1.87 1.21 22.58
CA ARG A 148 -1.64 0.40 21.37
C ARG A 148 -1.59 1.30 20.12
N TYR A 149 -2.54 2.24 20.00
CA TYR A 149 -2.56 3.18 18.87
C TYR A 149 -1.37 4.14 18.90
N LYS A 150 -0.87 4.54 20.07
CA LYS A 150 0.35 5.35 20.19
C LYS A 150 1.58 4.62 19.67
N VAL A 151 1.71 3.33 20.02
CA VAL A 151 2.80 2.48 19.51
C VAL A 151 2.68 2.31 17.98
N LEU A 152 1.48 2.01 17.48
CA LEU A 152 1.25 1.89 16.04
C LEU A 152 1.56 3.20 15.30
N ALA A 153 1.18 4.36 15.87
CA ALA A 153 1.51 5.65 15.27
C ALA A 153 3.02 5.87 15.21
N ALA A 154 3.76 5.55 16.28
CA ALA A 154 5.21 5.64 16.29
C ALA A 154 5.84 4.72 15.21
N VAL A 155 5.38 3.48 15.10
CA VAL A 155 5.82 2.55 14.04
C VAL A 155 5.52 3.12 12.65
N MET A 156 4.34 3.69 12.43
CA MET A 156 3.98 4.29 11.13
C MET A 156 4.82 5.52 10.81
N ILE A 157 5.21 6.34 11.80
CA ILE A 157 6.12 7.47 11.59
C ILE A 157 7.49 6.96 11.09
N VAL A 158 8.04 5.95 11.75
CA VAL A 158 9.30 5.31 11.29
C VAL A 158 9.13 4.74 9.89
N PHE A 159 8.02 4.05 9.63
CA PHE A 159 7.68 3.51 8.32
C PHE A 159 7.69 4.59 7.23
N PHE A 160 7.03 5.72 7.46
CA PHE A 160 7.01 6.83 6.50
C PHE A 160 8.38 7.44 6.28
N THR A 161 9.16 7.64 7.36
CA THR A 161 10.52 8.18 7.27
C THR A 161 11.45 7.29 6.43
N LEU A 162 11.33 5.97 6.56
CA LEU A 162 12.12 4.99 5.79
C LEU A 162 11.55 4.73 4.39
N GLY A 163 10.30 5.13 4.17
CA GLY A 163 9.62 4.91 2.91
C GLY A 163 9.92 5.97 1.85
N HIS A 164 9.87 7.23 2.23
CA HIS A 164 10.21 8.37 1.36
C HIS A 164 10.30 9.65 2.20
N PRO A 165 11.26 10.54 1.98
CA PRO A 165 11.20 11.87 2.56
C PRO A 165 10.04 12.63 1.90
N LEU A 166 9.05 12.99 2.70
CA LEU A 166 7.94 13.82 2.28
C LEU A 166 8.37 15.28 2.26
#